data_2dee4a3be4b3f0267bbf9fb6b628e1d1
#
_entry.id   2dee4a3be4b3f0267bbf9fb6b628e1d1
#
_cell.length_a   1.000
_cell.length_b   1.000
_cell.length_c   1.000
_cell.angle_alpha   90.00
_cell.angle_beta   90.00
_cell.angle_gamma   90.00
#
_symmetry.space_group_name_H-M   'P 1'
#
loop_
_entity.id
_entity.type
_entity.pdbx_description
1 polymer ?
#
loop_
_entity_poly.entity_id
_entity_poly.type
_entity_poly.pdbx_seq_one_letter_code
_entity_poly.pdbx_strand_id
1 'polypeptide(L)'
;MLEAFRILEEDKGIKKEDIIDAVVESLRSAYRRRYGQSDSVAIDFNEKTGDFTVYTVREVVDEVFDSRLEISLKDALAINSAYELGDKIKFEEAPAEFGRVAAQSAKQTIMEKMRKQTRAITYNTYKEHEQEIMSGTVERFDNRFIYVNLGSIEAQLSKQDQIPGEVFASHDRIEVYVYKVEDNHRGQRDRKSVV
;
A
#
# COMPACT_ATOMS: atom_id res chain seq x y z
N MET A 1 14.14 -0.35 -6.65
CA MET A 1 12.82 0.29 -6.47
C MET A 1 12.18 0.70 -7.80
N LEU A 2 12.91 1.31 -8.72
CA LEU A 2 12.40 1.74 -10.05
C LEU A 2 11.74 0.61 -10.85
N GLU A 3 12.29 -0.59 -10.80
CA GLU A 3 11.71 -1.76 -11.48
C GLU A 3 10.34 -2.16 -10.91
N ALA A 4 10.16 -2.02 -9.60
CA ALA A 4 8.87 -2.26 -8.96
C ALA A 4 7.80 -1.22 -9.39
N PHE A 5 8.19 0.03 -9.59
CA PHE A 5 7.29 1.06 -10.12
C PHE A 5 6.87 0.74 -11.56
N ARG A 6 7.83 0.31 -12.41
CA ARG A 6 7.54 -0.06 -13.80
C ARG A 6 6.57 -1.24 -13.89
N ILE A 7 6.80 -2.28 -13.10
CA ILE A 7 5.88 -3.45 -13.05
C ILE A 7 4.48 -3.02 -12.60
N LEU A 8 4.38 -2.11 -11.62
CA LEU A 8 3.09 -1.62 -11.15
C LEU A 8 2.35 -0.78 -12.19
N GLU A 9 3.07 -0.01 -12.97
CA GLU A 9 2.51 0.80 -14.05
C GLU A 9 2.08 -0.07 -15.22
N GLU A 10 2.95 -0.97 -15.70
CA GLU A 10 2.71 -1.83 -16.86
C GLU A 10 1.66 -2.93 -16.57
N ASP A 11 1.79 -3.64 -15.44
CA ASP A 11 0.93 -4.80 -15.14
C ASP A 11 -0.36 -4.44 -14.42
N LYS A 12 -0.38 -3.34 -13.68
CA LYS A 12 -1.50 -2.99 -12.78
C LYS A 12 -2.15 -1.65 -13.09
N GLY A 13 -1.62 -0.88 -14.04
CA GLY A 13 -2.16 0.42 -14.43
C GLY A 13 -2.15 1.47 -13.31
N ILE A 14 -1.27 1.34 -12.32
CA ILE A 14 -1.11 2.31 -11.24
C ILE A 14 -0.08 3.34 -11.68
N LYS A 15 -0.46 4.61 -11.73
CA LYS A 15 0.47 5.67 -12.11
C LYS A 15 1.61 5.79 -11.11
N LYS A 16 2.81 6.00 -11.62
CA LYS A 16 4.04 6.19 -10.82
C LYS A 16 3.87 7.30 -9.79
N GLU A 17 3.25 8.40 -10.17
CA GLU A 17 2.98 9.55 -9.31
C GLU A 17 2.14 9.16 -8.08
N ASP A 18 1.06 8.40 -8.28
CA ASP A 18 0.17 7.95 -7.21
C ASP A 18 0.89 7.07 -6.18
N ILE A 19 1.91 6.33 -6.63
CA ILE A 19 2.73 5.49 -5.76
C ILE A 19 3.71 6.35 -4.98
N ILE A 20 4.37 7.30 -5.64
CA ILE A 20 5.32 8.24 -5.02
C ILE A 20 4.60 9.05 -3.94
N ASP A 21 3.44 9.63 -4.25
CA ASP A 21 2.63 10.41 -3.30
C ASP A 21 2.23 9.58 -2.07
N ALA A 22 1.80 8.34 -2.29
CA ALA A 22 1.45 7.44 -1.18
C ALA A 22 2.65 7.10 -0.30
N VAL A 23 3.83 6.93 -0.89
CA VAL A 23 5.07 6.67 -0.15
C VAL A 23 5.49 7.92 0.63
N VAL A 24 5.46 9.08 0.00
CA VAL A 24 5.76 10.38 0.64
C VAL A 24 4.87 10.61 1.85
N GLU A 25 3.56 10.38 1.72
CA GLU A 25 2.61 10.56 2.82
C GLU A 25 2.85 9.54 3.95
N SER A 26 3.16 8.28 3.59
CA SER A 26 3.52 7.24 4.57
C SER A 26 4.79 7.61 5.34
N LEU A 27 5.81 8.14 4.65
CA LEU A 27 7.06 8.58 5.26
C LEU A 27 6.85 9.80 6.17
N ARG A 28 6.03 10.77 5.73
CA ARG A 28 5.65 11.93 6.54
C ARG A 28 4.94 11.50 7.82
N SER A 29 3.99 10.57 7.71
CA SER A 29 3.28 9.99 8.86
C SER A 29 4.21 9.22 9.80
N ALA A 30 5.17 8.46 9.28
CA ALA A 30 6.18 7.76 10.08
C ALA A 30 7.10 8.73 10.82
N TYR A 31 7.52 9.80 10.16
CA TYR A 31 8.34 10.85 10.77
C TYR A 31 7.59 11.56 11.89
N ARG A 32 6.33 11.97 11.64
CA ARG A 32 5.45 12.58 12.66
C ARG A 32 5.32 11.70 13.90
N ARG A 33 5.09 10.39 13.70
CA ARG A 33 4.92 9.45 14.82
C ARG A 33 6.17 9.32 15.68
N ARG A 34 7.35 9.40 15.06
CA ARG A 34 8.63 9.21 15.76
C ARG A 34 9.17 10.50 16.37
N TYR A 35 8.98 11.65 15.70
CA TYR A 35 9.60 12.92 16.07
C TYR A 35 8.59 14.01 16.48
N GLY A 36 7.29 13.73 16.37
CA GLY A 36 6.22 14.61 16.88
C GLY A 36 5.86 15.79 15.98
N GLN A 37 6.54 15.99 14.85
CA GLN A 37 6.31 17.12 13.95
C GLN A 37 6.29 16.66 12.49
N SER A 38 5.31 17.16 11.71
CA SER A 38 5.17 16.81 10.28
C SER A 38 5.43 17.99 9.34
N ASP A 39 5.26 19.21 9.85
CA ASP A 39 5.24 20.40 8.99
C ASP A 39 6.66 20.90 8.65
N SER A 40 7.65 20.36 9.37
CA SER A 40 9.07 20.63 9.16
C SER A 40 9.78 19.61 8.28
N VAL A 41 9.03 18.75 7.56
CA VAL A 41 9.62 17.67 6.76
C VAL A 41 9.23 17.78 5.30
N ALA A 42 10.23 17.90 4.43
CA ALA A 42 10.10 17.68 2.99
C ALA A 42 10.69 16.33 2.61
N ILE A 43 10.06 15.64 1.68
CA ILE A 43 10.52 14.36 1.17
C ILE A 43 10.56 14.46 -0.33
N ASP A 44 11.76 14.31 -0.89
CA ASP A 44 11.99 14.36 -2.32
C ASP A 44 12.28 12.94 -2.84
N PHE A 45 11.73 12.60 -3.99
CA PHE A 45 11.99 11.35 -4.70
C PHE A 45 13.00 11.58 -5.81
N ASN A 46 14.09 10.83 -5.81
CA ASN A 46 15.07 10.88 -6.87
C ASN A 46 14.71 9.86 -7.97
N GLU A 47 14.25 10.34 -9.10
CA GLU A 47 13.84 9.49 -10.22
C GLU A 47 14.97 8.67 -10.84
N LYS A 48 16.23 9.10 -10.69
CA LYS A 48 17.39 8.39 -11.27
C LYS A 48 17.83 7.22 -10.41
N THR A 49 17.82 7.39 -9.08
CA THR A 49 18.27 6.34 -8.13
C THR A 49 17.11 5.53 -7.59
N GLY A 50 15.89 6.09 -7.59
CA GLY A 50 14.71 5.47 -6.98
C GLY A 50 14.69 5.61 -5.45
N ASP A 51 15.49 6.52 -4.90
CA ASP A 51 15.59 6.73 -3.46
C ASP A 51 14.75 7.92 -3.00
N PHE A 52 14.31 7.86 -1.75
CA PHE A 52 13.62 8.96 -1.07
C PHE A 52 14.61 9.65 -0.13
N THR A 53 14.79 10.95 -0.31
CA THR A 53 15.59 11.79 0.58
C THR A 53 14.67 12.61 1.46
N VAL A 54 14.96 12.61 2.75
CA VAL A 54 14.17 13.35 3.74
C VAL A 54 14.96 14.56 4.21
N TYR A 55 14.31 15.72 4.15
CA TYR A 55 14.86 17.01 4.58
C TYR A 55 14.04 17.54 5.74
N THR A 56 14.72 18.10 6.74
CA THR A 56 14.09 19.01 7.68
C THR A 56 14.01 20.40 7.05
N VAL A 57 12.85 21.03 7.21
CA VAL A 57 12.61 22.39 6.71
C VAL A 57 12.59 23.33 7.90
N ARG A 58 13.46 24.36 7.88
CA ARG A 58 13.48 25.40 8.90
C ARG A 58 13.12 26.74 8.27
N GLU A 59 12.32 27.51 8.97
CA GLU A 59 11.94 28.87 8.55
C GLU A 59 12.94 29.87 9.09
N VAL A 60 13.34 30.83 8.24
CA VAL A 60 14.24 31.91 8.64
C VAL A 60 13.47 32.93 9.44
N VAL A 61 13.88 33.13 10.70
CA VAL A 61 13.26 34.05 11.64
C VAL A 61 14.29 35.01 12.24
N ASP A 62 13.81 36.08 12.80
CA ASP A 62 14.69 37.07 13.50
C ASP A 62 15.14 36.50 14.85
N GLU A 63 14.20 35.98 15.65
CA GLU A 63 14.45 35.30 16.92
C GLU A 63 14.00 33.85 16.86
N VAL A 64 14.89 32.91 17.18
CA VAL A 64 14.65 31.46 17.17
C VAL A 64 14.00 31.04 18.48
N PHE A 65 12.76 30.54 18.42
CA PHE A 65 12.04 29.96 19.56
C PHE A 65 12.15 28.42 19.57
N ASP A 66 12.12 27.78 18.41
CA ASP A 66 12.33 26.34 18.28
C ASP A 66 13.40 26.05 17.20
N SER A 67 14.61 25.73 17.66
CA SER A 67 15.76 25.43 16.79
C SER A 67 15.56 24.25 15.83
N ARG A 68 14.47 23.44 15.98
CA ARG A 68 14.12 22.35 15.07
C ARG A 68 13.32 22.84 13.90
N LEU A 69 12.56 23.95 14.05
CA LEU A 69 11.66 24.53 13.06
C LEU A 69 12.20 25.81 12.45
N GLU A 70 13.09 26.47 13.16
CA GLU A 70 13.52 27.82 12.89
C GLU A 70 15.04 27.92 12.81
N ILE A 71 15.50 28.87 12.03
CA ILE A 71 16.91 29.26 11.91
C ILE A 71 17.02 30.77 11.94
N SER A 72 18.04 31.32 12.63
CA SER A 72 18.22 32.76 12.65
C SER A 72 18.60 33.29 11.27
N LEU A 73 18.18 34.52 10.94
CA LEU A 73 18.57 35.20 9.71
C LEU A 73 20.10 35.25 9.59
N LYS A 74 20.83 35.48 10.68
CA LYS A 74 22.29 35.51 10.72
C LYS A 74 22.90 34.18 10.26
N ASP A 75 22.37 33.05 10.74
CA ASP A 75 22.88 31.72 10.37
C ASP A 75 22.45 31.35 8.94
N ALA A 76 21.25 31.75 8.52
CA ALA A 76 20.76 31.57 7.17
C ALA A 76 21.64 32.34 6.15
N LEU A 77 21.99 33.60 6.44
CA LEU A 77 22.89 34.40 5.59
C LEU A 77 24.31 33.83 5.55
N ALA A 78 24.77 33.11 6.57
CA ALA A 78 26.06 32.40 6.54
C ALA A 78 26.05 31.21 5.54
N ILE A 79 24.88 30.63 5.28
CA ILE A 79 24.68 29.55 4.31
C ILE A 79 24.57 30.13 2.90
N ASN A 80 23.71 31.12 2.72
CA ASN A 80 23.52 31.83 1.46
C ASN A 80 23.05 33.27 1.73
N SER A 81 23.78 34.22 1.16
CA SER A 81 23.47 35.66 1.31
C SER A 81 22.16 36.11 0.68
N ALA A 82 21.47 35.27 -0.07
CA ALA A 82 20.19 35.54 -0.71
C ALA A 82 18.97 35.24 0.15
N TYR A 83 19.14 34.63 1.35
CA TYR A 83 18.00 34.29 2.19
C TYR A 83 17.44 35.51 2.92
N GLU A 84 16.10 35.54 3.01
CA GLU A 84 15.34 36.60 3.69
C GLU A 84 14.48 36.00 4.81
N LEU A 85 13.93 36.88 5.67
CA LEU A 85 12.99 36.42 6.72
C LEU A 85 11.75 35.79 6.09
N GLY A 86 11.35 34.62 6.64
CA GLY A 86 10.23 33.82 6.15
C GLY A 86 10.62 32.79 5.09
N ASP A 87 11.86 32.78 4.61
CA ASP A 87 12.33 31.75 3.69
C ASP A 87 12.39 30.38 4.38
N LYS A 88 12.21 29.31 3.58
CA LYS A 88 12.28 27.93 4.06
C LYS A 88 13.50 27.24 3.51
N ILE A 89 14.38 26.85 4.42
CA ILE A 89 15.65 26.18 4.10
C ILE A 89 15.51 24.67 4.35
N LYS A 90 15.85 23.86 3.36
CA LYS A 90 15.90 22.41 3.47
C LYS A 90 17.27 21.96 3.95
N PHE A 91 17.31 21.20 5.04
CA PHE A 91 18.51 20.56 5.57
C PHE A 91 18.42 19.05 5.40
N GLU A 92 19.41 18.45 4.82
CA GLU A 92 19.52 16.98 4.72
C GLU A 92 19.96 16.43 6.07
N GLU A 93 19.04 16.36 7.01
CA GLU A 93 19.25 15.85 8.36
C GLU A 93 18.39 14.60 8.63
N ALA A 94 18.35 13.67 7.70
CA ALA A 94 17.72 12.40 8.02
C ALA A 94 18.65 11.61 8.95
N PRO A 95 18.27 11.35 10.23
CA PRO A 95 19.03 10.45 11.06
C PRO A 95 19.26 9.14 10.31
N ALA A 96 20.48 8.57 10.38
CA ALA A 96 20.84 7.34 9.66
C ALA A 96 19.84 6.18 9.90
N GLU A 97 19.20 6.18 11.08
CA GLU A 97 18.11 5.26 11.40
C GLU A 97 16.83 5.50 10.59
N PHE A 98 16.55 6.74 10.18
CA PHE A 98 15.32 7.05 9.43
C PHE A 98 15.37 6.49 8.02
N GLY A 99 16.53 6.42 7.40
CA GLY A 99 16.70 5.79 6.09
C GLY A 99 16.19 4.35 6.04
N ARG A 100 16.44 3.56 7.10
CA ARG A 100 15.90 2.18 7.21
C ARG A 100 14.39 2.17 7.38
N VAL A 101 13.86 3.03 8.25
CA VAL A 101 12.41 3.16 8.48
C VAL A 101 11.72 3.62 7.19
N ALA A 102 12.31 4.58 6.49
CA ALA A 102 11.82 5.07 5.22
C ALA A 102 11.76 3.98 4.16
N ALA A 103 12.83 3.22 3.97
CA ALA A 103 12.87 2.11 3.01
C ALA A 103 11.83 1.03 3.34
N GLN A 104 11.67 0.68 4.62
CA GLN A 104 10.69 -0.30 5.06
C GLN A 104 9.26 0.20 4.89
N SER A 105 8.97 1.45 5.25
CA SER A 105 7.66 2.08 5.09
C SER A 105 7.28 2.20 3.61
N ALA A 106 8.21 2.62 2.75
CA ALA A 106 8.02 2.68 1.31
C ALA A 106 7.67 1.30 0.73
N LYS A 107 8.44 0.27 1.07
CA LYS A 107 8.17 -1.12 0.64
C LYS A 107 6.78 -1.58 1.08
N GLN A 108 6.40 -1.33 2.32
CA GLN A 108 5.09 -1.72 2.85
C GLN A 108 3.96 -1.00 2.10
N THR A 109 4.08 0.31 1.89
CA THR A 109 3.07 1.11 1.18
C THR A 109 2.89 0.63 -0.27
N ILE A 110 4.00 0.35 -0.97
CA ILE A 110 3.95 -0.22 -2.32
C ILE A 110 3.23 -1.57 -2.31
N MET A 111 3.58 -2.46 -1.38
CA MET A 111 2.94 -3.77 -1.27
C MET A 111 1.44 -3.68 -0.92
N GLU A 112 1.03 -2.73 -0.10
CA GLU A 112 -0.38 -2.49 0.21
C GLU A 112 -1.15 -1.96 -1.01
N LYS A 113 -0.58 -1.02 -1.75
CA LYS A 113 -1.15 -0.53 -3.02
C LYS A 113 -1.29 -1.65 -4.03
N MET A 114 -0.27 -2.50 -4.21
CA MET A 114 -0.33 -3.68 -5.08
C MET A 114 -1.46 -4.63 -4.69
N ARG A 115 -1.54 -4.99 -3.42
CA ARG A 115 -2.59 -5.88 -2.91
C ARG A 115 -3.98 -5.31 -3.14
N LYS A 116 -4.16 -4.01 -2.86
CA LYS A 116 -5.44 -3.33 -3.08
C LYS A 116 -5.86 -3.37 -4.55
N GLN A 117 -4.93 -3.07 -5.47
CA GLN A 117 -5.20 -3.08 -6.89
C GLN A 117 -5.48 -4.49 -7.43
N THR A 118 -4.66 -5.47 -7.06
CA THR A 118 -4.88 -6.88 -7.43
C THR A 118 -6.24 -7.35 -6.94
N ARG A 119 -6.63 -6.99 -5.72
CA ARG A 119 -7.95 -7.31 -5.18
C ARG A 119 -9.08 -6.67 -6.00
N ALA A 120 -8.95 -5.39 -6.37
CA ALA A 120 -9.96 -4.70 -7.17
C ALA A 120 -10.12 -5.34 -8.56
N ILE A 121 -9.02 -5.66 -9.24
CA ILE A 121 -9.05 -6.35 -10.53
C ILE A 121 -9.71 -7.73 -10.37
N THR A 122 -9.27 -8.51 -9.40
CA THR A 122 -9.84 -9.84 -9.14
C THR A 122 -11.34 -9.75 -8.83
N TYR A 123 -11.75 -8.80 -7.97
CA TYR A 123 -13.16 -8.58 -7.67
C TYR A 123 -13.97 -8.28 -8.93
N ASN A 124 -13.53 -7.34 -9.76
CA ASN A 124 -14.25 -6.99 -10.99
C ASN A 124 -14.35 -8.17 -11.95
N THR A 125 -13.25 -8.92 -12.15
CA THR A 125 -13.25 -10.10 -13.01
C THR A 125 -14.28 -11.14 -12.57
N TYR A 126 -14.31 -11.48 -11.27
CA TYR A 126 -15.25 -12.49 -10.78
C TYR A 126 -16.66 -11.93 -10.59
N LYS A 127 -16.83 -10.63 -10.46
CA LYS A 127 -18.14 -9.98 -10.42
C LYS A 127 -18.90 -10.13 -11.75
N GLU A 128 -18.17 -10.14 -12.85
CA GLU A 128 -18.74 -10.40 -14.19
C GLU A 128 -19.26 -11.84 -14.34
N HIS A 129 -18.69 -12.79 -13.58
CA HIS A 129 -19.12 -14.19 -13.54
C HIS A 129 -20.15 -14.51 -12.44
N GLU A 130 -20.70 -13.48 -11.78
CA GLU A 130 -21.80 -13.68 -10.85
C GLU A 130 -23.03 -14.25 -11.58
N GLN A 131 -23.66 -15.25 -10.99
CA GLN A 131 -24.78 -16.02 -11.57
C GLN A 131 -24.38 -16.95 -12.75
N GLU A 132 -23.11 -17.29 -12.84
CA GLU A 132 -22.61 -18.27 -13.80
C GLU A 132 -22.09 -19.54 -13.10
N ILE A 133 -21.98 -20.63 -13.88
CA ILE A 133 -21.35 -21.87 -13.43
C ILE A 133 -19.86 -21.80 -13.77
N MET A 134 -19.02 -22.04 -12.77
CA MET A 134 -17.58 -22.10 -12.95
C MET A 134 -17.03 -23.45 -12.51
N SER A 135 -16.03 -23.96 -13.24
CA SER A 135 -15.28 -25.13 -12.82
C SER A 135 -14.20 -24.73 -11.84
N GLY A 136 -14.09 -25.46 -10.73
CA GLY A 136 -13.07 -25.29 -9.73
C GLY A 136 -12.50 -26.59 -9.23
N THR A 137 -11.48 -26.49 -8.38
CA THR A 137 -10.85 -27.64 -7.74
C THR A 137 -11.01 -27.53 -6.22
N VAL A 138 -11.44 -28.61 -5.58
CA VAL A 138 -11.55 -28.69 -4.12
C VAL A 138 -10.15 -28.65 -3.51
N GLU A 139 -9.83 -27.61 -2.73
CA GLU A 139 -8.55 -27.51 -2.03
C GLU A 139 -8.60 -28.14 -0.65
N ARG A 140 -9.63 -27.78 0.11
CA ARG A 140 -9.81 -28.23 1.49
C ARG A 140 -11.26 -28.14 1.90
N PHE A 141 -11.59 -28.79 2.97
CA PHE A 141 -12.92 -28.72 3.59
C PHE A 141 -12.78 -28.63 5.11
N ASP A 142 -13.72 -27.95 5.72
CA ASP A 142 -13.90 -27.90 7.16
C ASP A 142 -15.33 -28.35 7.53
N ASN A 143 -15.69 -28.21 8.82
CA ASN A 143 -17.03 -28.59 9.29
C ASN A 143 -18.18 -27.76 8.72
N ARG A 144 -17.90 -26.62 8.08
CA ARG A 144 -18.91 -25.66 7.60
C ARG A 144 -18.87 -25.47 6.09
N PHE A 145 -17.68 -25.51 5.50
CA PHE A 145 -17.44 -25.13 4.10
C PHE A 145 -16.52 -26.11 3.40
N ILE A 146 -16.76 -26.25 2.10
CA ILE A 146 -15.79 -26.75 1.13
C ILE A 146 -15.16 -25.53 0.48
N TYR A 147 -13.84 -25.52 0.37
CA TYR A 147 -13.08 -24.47 -0.27
C TYR A 147 -12.68 -24.91 -1.66
N VAL A 148 -13.15 -24.15 -2.65
CA VAL A 148 -12.98 -24.44 -4.07
C VAL A 148 -12.12 -23.38 -4.71
N ASN A 149 -11.02 -23.79 -5.30
CA ASN A 149 -10.14 -22.91 -6.07
C ASN A 149 -10.73 -22.68 -7.47
N LEU A 150 -11.07 -21.44 -7.78
CA LEU A 150 -11.56 -21.01 -9.08
C LEU A 150 -10.47 -20.35 -9.95
N GLY A 151 -9.19 -20.57 -9.62
CA GLY A 151 -8.04 -19.98 -10.29
C GLY A 151 -7.37 -18.91 -9.42
N SER A 152 -7.81 -17.65 -9.51
CA SER A 152 -7.22 -16.56 -8.71
C SER A 152 -7.88 -16.34 -7.36
N ILE A 153 -8.98 -17.04 -7.08
CA ILE A 153 -9.72 -16.93 -5.81
C ILE A 153 -10.10 -18.30 -5.25
N GLU A 154 -10.26 -18.34 -3.93
CA GLU A 154 -10.85 -19.45 -3.20
C GLU A 154 -12.31 -19.12 -2.88
N ALA A 155 -13.21 -19.93 -3.38
CA ALA A 155 -14.64 -19.85 -3.12
C ALA A 155 -15.03 -20.73 -1.92
N GLN A 156 -16.14 -20.39 -1.24
CA GLN A 156 -16.67 -21.17 -0.12
C GLN A 156 -18.04 -21.74 -0.48
N LEU A 157 -18.14 -23.05 -0.53
CA LEU A 157 -19.40 -23.76 -0.70
C LEU A 157 -19.89 -24.22 0.68
N SER A 158 -21.03 -23.69 1.12
CA SER A 158 -21.58 -24.02 2.43
C SER A 158 -22.22 -25.40 2.43
N LYS A 159 -22.33 -26.03 3.61
CA LYS A 159 -23.00 -27.35 3.72
C LYS A 159 -24.47 -27.35 3.28
N GLN A 160 -25.13 -26.20 3.39
CA GLN A 160 -26.56 -26.08 3.04
C GLN A 160 -26.76 -26.07 1.52
N ASP A 161 -25.71 -25.73 0.80
CA ASP A 161 -25.71 -25.52 -0.63
C ASP A 161 -25.07 -26.68 -1.38
N GLN A 162 -24.63 -27.72 -0.66
CA GLN A 162 -24.12 -28.96 -1.23
C GLN A 162 -25.27 -29.90 -1.58
N ILE A 163 -25.10 -30.62 -2.68
CA ILE A 163 -26.08 -31.65 -3.07
C ILE A 163 -26.04 -32.79 -2.07
N PRO A 164 -27.18 -33.17 -1.45
CA PRO A 164 -27.19 -34.26 -0.46
C PRO A 164 -26.71 -35.57 -1.04
N GLY A 165 -25.72 -36.16 -0.41
CA GLY A 165 -25.14 -37.44 -0.83
C GLY A 165 -23.88 -37.35 -1.67
N GLU A 166 -23.48 -36.15 -2.08
CA GLU A 166 -22.16 -35.95 -2.72
C GLU A 166 -21.04 -35.93 -1.67
N VAL A 167 -19.98 -36.65 -1.99
CA VAL A 167 -18.75 -36.71 -1.17
C VAL A 167 -17.60 -36.23 -2.03
N PHE A 168 -16.91 -35.18 -1.58
CA PHE A 168 -15.77 -34.63 -2.29
C PHE A 168 -14.46 -35.00 -1.62
N ALA A 169 -13.44 -35.28 -2.42
CA ALA A 169 -12.06 -35.42 -1.97
C ALA A 169 -11.26 -34.15 -2.33
N SER A 170 -10.11 -33.97 -1.64
CA SER A 170 -9.18 -32.91 -2.03
C SER A 170 -8.69 -33.14 -3.45
N HIS A 171 -8.65 -32.08 -4.23
CA HIS A 171 -8.28 -32.03 -5.65
C HIS A 171 -9.35 -32.55 -6.63
N ASP A 172 -10.54 -32.87 -6.16
CA ASP A 172 -11.66 -33.15 -7.06
C ASP A 172 -12.04 -31.90 -7.86
N ARG A 173 -12.33 -32.10 -9.12
CA ARG A 173 -12.82 -31.04 -10.00
C ARG A 173 -14.34 -31.01 -9.95
N ILE A 174 -14.88 -29.85 -9.58
CA ILE A 174 -16.33 -29.66 -9.43
C ILE A 174 -16.78 -28.41 -10.18
N GLU A 175 -18.06 -28.41 -10.55
CA GLU A 175 -18.73 -27.22 -11.07
C GLU A 175 -19.52 -26.56 -9.93
N VAL A 176 -19.36 -25.26 -9.79
CA VAL A 176 -20.02 -24.47 -8.75
C VAL A 176 -20.73 -23.28 -9.36
N TYR A 177 -21.92 -22.99 -8.87
CA TYR A 177 -22.66 -21.82 -9.25
C TYR A 177 -22.20 -20.61 -8.40
N VAL A 178 -21.75 -19.54 -9.06
CA VAL A 178 -21.29 -18.32 -8.37
C VAL A 178 -22.48 -17.46 -8.03
N TYR A 179 -22.99 -17.62 -6.82
CA TYR A 179 -24.16 -16.87 -6.36
C TYR A 179 -23.87 -15.39 -6.12
N LYS A 180 -22.74 -15.09 -5.44
CA LYS A 180 -22.37 -13.73 -5.04
C LYS A 180 -20.88 -13.56 -4.88
N VAL A 181 -20.37 -12.45 -5.36
CA VAL A 181 -18.99 -12.02 -5.17
C VAL A 181 -18.97 -10.83 -4.20
N GLU A 182 -18.28 -10.97 -3.08
CA GLU A 182 -18.17 -9.94 -2.07
C GLU A 182 -16.72 -9.48 -1.89
N ASP A 183 -16.51 -8.17 -1.79
CA ASP A 183 -15.21 -7.61 -1.40
C ASP A 183 -15.14 -7.48 0.12
N ASN A 184 -14.41 -8.38 0.76
CA ASN A 184 -14.22 -8.38 2.20
C ASN A 184 -13.08 -7.40 2.58
N HIS A 185 -13.43 -6.19 2.99
CA HIS A 185 -12.50 -5.14 3.41
C HIS A 185 -11.72 -5.44 4.71
N ARG A 186 -12.09 -6.49 5.44
CA ARG A 186 -11.40 -6.90 6.67
C ARG A 186 -10.29 -7.91 6.35
N GLY A 187 -9.07 -7.41 6.30
CA GLY A 187 -7.81 -8.06 5.93
C GLY A 187 -7.40 -9.32 6.66
N GLN A 188 -8.25 -10.34 6.71
CA GLN A 188 -7.86 -11.71 7.01
C GLN A 188 -8.83 -12.67 6.34
N ARG A 189 -8.30 -13.41 5.36
CA ARG A 189 -8.93 -14.47 4.57
C ARG A 189 -9.99 -13.95 3.59
N ASP A 190 -9.65 -14.02 2.31
CA ASP A 190 -10.61 -13.91 1.22
C ASP A 190 -11.68 -14.99 1.41
N ARG A 191 -12.74 -14.62 2.09
CA ARG A 191 -13.96 -15.43 2.21
C ARG A 191 -14.93 -14.89 1.19
N LYS A 192 -14.91 -15.47 0.01
CA LYS A 192 -15.91 -15.21 -1.02
C LYS A 192 -16.93 -16.32 -0.93
N SER A 193 -18.18 -15.98 -0.71
CA SER A 193 -19.25 -16.95 -0.69
C SER A 193 -19.65 -17.28 -2.10
N VAL A 194 -19.51 -18.54 -2.47
CA VAL A 194 -20.00 -19.14 -3.70
C VAL A 194 -20.96 -20.24 -3.29
N VAL A 195 -22.09 -20.27 -3.88
CA VAL A 195 -23.11 -21.31 -3.71
C VAL A 195 -23.49 -21.81 -5.08
#